data_fc0fe7767bcb33fd904f15fa9aaca1ef
#
_entry.id   fc0fe7767bcb33fd904f15fa9aaca1ef
#
_cell.length_a   1.000
_cell.length_b   1.000
_cell.length_c   1.000
_cell.angle_alpha   90.00
_cell.angle_beta   90.00
_cell.angle_gamma   90.00
#
_symmetry.space_group_name_H-M   'P 1'
#
loop_
_entity.id
_entity.type
_entity.pdbx_description
1 polymer ?
#
loop_
_entity_poly.entity_id
_entity_poly.type
_entity_poly.pdbx_seq_one_letter_code
_entity_poly.pdbx_strand_id
1 'polypeptide(L)'
;MCDARSKCNATCHLSYINTHRAMTMSTSTIYILRDAAHRIMYCGSTGSPLQDRFNSHKGSQLHDPLACPLYRHVREHGGWDRWTIESVSTTQYDPALTPDLPKYMETMAIKTLKRLGHCPLNHNNAIDLDRRKRAASKAWRDAHPNYMAQKSREHRARRRAALQQEITAAEGQTA
;
A
#
# COMPACT_ATOMS: atom_id res chain seq x y z
N MET A 1 -71.75 19.42 -1.42
CA MET A 1 -71.81 18.10 -0.74
C MET A 1 -70.98 17.13 -1.51
N CYS A 2 -69.87 16.74 -0.99
CA CYS A 2 -69.24 15.42 -0.97
C CYS A 2 -67.82 15.56 -0.47
N ASP A 3 -67.69 15.04 0.67
CA ASP A 3 -66.50 14.86 1.48
C ASP A 3 -65.65 13.72 0.90
N ALA A 4 -64.35 13.88 0.81
CA ALA A 4 -63.46 12.72 0.78
C ALA A 4 -62.02 13.16 1.12
N ARG A 5 -61.74 13.16 2.43
CA ARG A 5 -60.41 13.17 2.99
C ARG A 5 -59.77 11.81 2.76
N SER A 6 -58.77 11.71 1.91
CA SER A 6 -57.90 10.53 1.88
C SER A 6 -56.57 10.90 2.51
N LYS A 7 -56.36 10.46 3.74
CA LYS A 7 -55.12 10.56 4.48
C LYS A 7 -54.17 9.50 3.98
N CYS A 8 -53.20 9.82 3.16
CA CYS A 8 -52.06 8.95 2.92
C CYS A 8 -51.02 9.13 4.03
N ASN A 9 -51.08 8.28 5.02
CA ASN A 9 -50.00 8.09 5.98
C ASN A 9 -48.88 7.30 5.29
N ALA A 10 -47.97 7.99 4.65
CA ALA A 10 -46.68 7.44 4.22
C ALA A 10 -45.74 7.47 5.41
N THR A 11 -45.77 6.40 6.22
CA THR A 11 -44.76 6.17 7.25
C THR A 11 -43.45 5.81 6.53
N CYS A 12 -42.60 6.82 6.27
CA CYS A 12 -41.21 6.60 5.84
C CYS A 12 -40.47 5.94 7.00
N HIS A 13 -40.40 4.60 6.97
CA HIS A 13 -39.44 3.86 7.75
C HIS A 13 -38.04 4.13 7.17
N LEU A 14 -37.37 5.15 7.66
CA LEU A 14 -35.92 5.30 7.53
C LEU A 14 -35.27 4.21 8.38
N SER A 15 -35.11 3.03 7.79
CA SER A 15 -34.22 2.01 8.31
C SER A 15 -32.79 2.55 8.22
N TYR A 16 -32.36 3.19 9.30
CA TYR A 16 -30.96 3.55 9.52
C TYR A 16 -30.17 2.26 9.67
N ILE A 17 -29.68 1.71 8.53
CA ILE A 17 -28.78 0.58 8.56
C ILE A 17 -27.46 1.12 9.10
N ASN A 18 -27.33 1.06 10.42
CA ASN A 18 -26.11 1.34 11.14
C ASN A 18 -25.17 0.12 10.93
N THR A 19 -24.62 0.01 9.73
CA THR A 19 -23.55 -0.94 9.45
C THR A 19 -22.33 -0.45 10.23
N HIS A 20 -22.17 -0.94 11.46
CA HIS A 20 -20.90 -0.87 12.20
C HIS A 20 -19.86 -1.63 11.39
N ARG A 21 -19.27 -0.96 10.39
CA ARG A 21 -18.07 -1.46 9.73
C ARG A 21 -17.00 -1.55 10.81
N ALA A 22 -16.62 -2.77 11.16
CA ALA A 22 -15.52 -2.99 12.09
C ALA A 22 -14.31 -2.17 11.60
N MET A 23 -13.87 -1.22 12.40
CA MET A 23 -12.71 -0.38 12.08
C MET A 23 -11.47 -1.28 12.12
N THR A 24 -10.94 -1.59 10.95
CA THR A 24 -9.69 -2.34 10.85
C THR A 24 -8.52 -1.39 11.00
N MET A 25 -8.01 -1.27 12.23
CA MET A 25 -6.83 -0.47 12.51
C MET A 25 -5.57 -1.16 11.99
N SER A 26 -4.76 -0.41 11.27
CA SER A 26 -3.44 -0.85 10.82
C SER A 26 -2.36 -0.11 11.58
N THR A 27 -1.19 -0.73 11.69
CA THR A 27 -0.03 -0.13 12.34
C THR A 27 1.03 0.21 11.29
N SER A 28 1.63 1.38 11.42
CA SER A 28 2.81 1.76 10.64
C SER A 28 3.93 2.24 11.57
N THR A 29 5.11 1.69 11.37
CA THR A 29 6.33 2.04 12.12
C THR A 29 7.30 2.77 11.19
N ILE A 30 7.73 3.96 11.59
CA ILE A 30 8.86 4.65 10.98
C ILE A 30 10.14 4.10 11.60
N TYR A 31 11.07 3.70 10.78
CA TYR A 31 12.35 3.13 11.22
C TYR A 31 13.53 3.83 10.56
N ILE A 32 14.68 3.71 11.19
CA ILE A 32 15.97 4.12 10.66
C ILE A 32 16.92 2.93 10.55
N LEU A 33 17.82 3.02 9.59
CA LEU A 33 18.97 2.11 9.47
C LEU A 33 20.24 2.86 9.82
N ARG A 34 21.02 2.28 10.74
CA ARG A 34 22.34 2.79 11.11
C ARG A 34 23.45 1.89 10.58
N ASP A 35 24.53 2.49 10.18
CA ASP A 35 25.75 1.81 9.78
C ASP A 35 26.62 1.39 11.00
N ALA A 36 27.77 0.78 10.72
CA ALA A 36 28.74 0.37 11.74
C ALA A 36 29.27 1.53 12.62
N ALA A 37 29.20 2.75 12.13
CA ALA A 37 29.59 3.95 12.89
C ALA A 37 28.37 4.61 13.58
N HIS A 38 27.26 3.91 13.72
CA HIS A 38 26.00 4.38 14.29
C HIS A 38 25.39 5.61 13.60
N ARG A 39 25.81 5.94 12.38
CA ARG A 39 25.24 7.05 11.59
C ARG A 39 23.89 6.64 11.01
N ILE A 40 22.92 7.54 11.05
CA ILE A 40 21.59 7.33 10.41
C ILE A 40 21.75 7.49 8.90
N MET A 41 21.74 6.38 8.18
CA MET A 41 21.97 6.32 6.75
C MET A 41 20.69 6.28 5.92
N TYR A 42 19.63 5.73 6.47
CA TYR A 42 18.35 5.53 5.78
C TYR A 42 17.18 5.61 6.75
N CYS A 43 16.03 6.06 6.25
CA CYS A 43 14.74 6.09 6.95
C CYS A 43 13.65 5.49 6.05
N GLY A 44 12.71 4.74 6.62
CA GLY A 44 11.59 4.15 5.88
C GLY A 44 10.40 3.88 6.78
N SER A 45 9.34 3.33 6.20
CA SER A 45 8.14 2.90 6.92
C SER A 45 7.85 1.41 6.69
N THR A 46 7.20 0.77 7.67
CA THR A 46 6.76 -0.63 7.56
C THR A 46 5.49 -0.87 8.35
N GLY A 47 4.60 -1.73 7.81
CA GLY A 47 3.49 -2.32 8.57
C GLY A 47 3.83 -3.68 9.17
N SER A 48 5.01 -4.23 8.85
CA SER A 48 5.49 -5.52 9.36
C SER A 48 6.43 -5.32 10.55
N PRO A 49 6.71 -6.39 11.35
CA PRO A 49 7.73 -6.36 12.38
C PRO A 49 9.08 -5.87 11.84
N LEU A 50 9.83 -5.11 12.65
CA LEU A 50 11.09 -4.50 12.21
C LEU A 50 12.11 -5.54 11.73
N GLN A 51 12.18 -6.69 12.41
CA GLN A 51 13.10 -7.76 12.02
C GLN A 51 12.78 -8.33 10.63
N ASP A 52 11.48 -8.51 10.31
CA ASP A 52 11.04 -8.98 8.99
C ASP A 52 11.37 -7.94 7.91
N ARG A 53 11.19 -6.66 8.25
CA ARG A 53 11.57 -5.57 7.36
C ARG A 53 13.07 -5.54 7.12
N PHE A 54 13.89 -5.76 8.15
CA PHE A 54 15.33 -5.83 8.02
C PHE A 54 15.78 -7.03 7.16
N ASN A 55 15.17 -8.19 7.36
CA ASN A 55 15.41 -9.37 6.54
C ASN A 55 15.00 -9.13 5.09
N SER A 56 13.90 -8.42 4.85
CA SER A 56 13.49 -7.99 3.50
C SER A 56 14.53 -7.10 2.83
N HIS A 57 15.16 -6.19 3.56
CA HIS A 57 16.26 -5.38 3.02
C HIS A 57 17.46 -6.25 2.63
N LYS A 58 17.84 -7.21 3.47
CA LYS A 58 18.91 -8.17 3.18
C LYS A 58 18.61 -8.99 1.92
N GLY A 59 17.38 -9.50 1.81
CA GLY A 59 16.94 -10.27 0.63
C GLY A 59 16.87 -9.42 -0.65
N SER A 60 16.36 -8.19 -0.57
CA SER A 60 16.21 -7.30 -1.73
C SER A 60 17.55 -6.88 -2.36
N GLN A 61 18.63 -6.87 -1.58
CA GLN A 61 19.98 -6.63 -2.09
C GLN A 61 20.41 -7.65 -3.16
N LEU A 62 19.90 -8.88 -3.06
CA LEU A 62 20.27 -9.98 -3.98
C LEU A 62 19.60 -9.82 -5.35
N HIS A 63 18.40 -9.22 -5.40
CA HIS A 63 17.59 -9.16 -6.62
C HIS A 63 17.86 -7.93 -7.50
N ASP A 64 18.19 -6.78 -6.91
CA ASP A 64 18.49 -5.56 -7.67
C ASP A 64 19.57 -4.74 -7.00
N PRO A 65 20.81 -5.18 -7.15
CA PRO A 65 21.94 -4.55 -6.46
C PRO A 65 22.29 -3.16 -6.96
N LEU A 66 21.83 -2.76 -8.13
CA LEU A 66 22.25 -1.47 -8.75
C LEU A 66 21.20 -0.36 -8.58
N ALA A 67 19.92 -0.70 -8.41
CA ALA A 67 18.83 0.27 -8.45
C ALA A 67 18.67 1.09 -7.15
N CYS A 68 19.07 0.58 -5.99
CA CYS A 68 18.91 1.27 -4.71
C CYS A 68 20.26 1.71 -4.13
N PRO A 69 20.46 3.02 -3.90
CA PRO A 69 21.69 3.56 -3.30
C PRO A 69 22.04 2.93 -1.96
N LEU A 70 21.05 2.60 -1.14
CA LEU A 70 21.24 1.88 0.11
C LEU A 70 21.98 0.54 -0.12
N TYR A 71 21.48 -0.28 -1.05
CA TYR A 71 22.06 -1.60 -1.28
C TYR A 71 23.45 -1.55 -1.90
N ARG A 72 23.72 -0.55 -2.75
CA ARG A 72 25.05 -0.29 -3.27
C ARG A 72 25.99 0.05 -2.13
N HIS A 73 25.63 1.01 -1.29
CA HIS A 73 26.44 1.44 -0.16
C HIS A 73 26.73 0.30 0.81
N VAL A 74 25.73 -0.51 1.16
CA VAL A 74 25.91 -1.68 2.04
C VAL A 74 26.95 -2.65 1.49
N ARG A 75 26.93 -2.94 0.18
CA ARG A 75 27.92 -3.84 -0.44
C ARG A 75 29.32 -3.27 -0.44
N GLU A 76 29.45 -2.00 -0.75
CA GLU A 76 30.76 -1.32 -0.82
C GLU A 76 31.40 -1.19 0.59
N HIS A 77 30.59 -1.29 1.66
CA HIS A 77 31.05 -1.08 3.03
C HIS A 77 30.90 -2.33 3.93
N GLY A 78 31.02 -3.52 3.35
CA GLY A 78 31.18 -4.78 4.10
C GLY A 78 29.89 -5.51 4.48
N GLY A 79 28.75 -5.16 3.84
CA GLY A 79 27.50 -5.91 4.02
C GLY A 79 26.67 -5.46 5.23
N TRP A 80 25.69 -6.31 5.60
CA TRP A 80 24.69 -5.98 6.61
C TRP A 80 25.09 -6.28 8.05
N ASP A 81 26.21 -6.96 8.29
CA ASP A 81 26.53 -7.54 9.61
C ASP A 81 26.66 -6.51 10.74
N ARG A 82 26.99 -5.29 10.39
CA ARG A 82 27.14 -4.19 11.37
C ARG A 82 26.04 -3.14 11.27
N TRP A 83 24.98 -3.43 10.51
CA TRP A 83 23.84 -2.53 10.39
C TRP A 83 22.79 -2.87 11.41
N THR A 84 22.14 -1.84 11.96
CA THR A 84 21.01 -1.96 12.87
C THR A 84 19.77 -1.30 12.33
N ILE A 85 18.59 -1.82 12.72
CA ILE A 85 17.30 -1.23 12.45
C ILE A 85 16.68 -0.81 13.78
N GLU A 86 16.17 0.42 13.84
CA GLU A 86 15.57 0.99 15.05
C GLU A 86 14.23 1.65 14.70
N SER A 87 13.22 1.50 15.57
CA SER A 87 11.97 2.24 15.46
C SER A 87 12.15 3.68 15.94
N VAL A 88 11.61 4.62 15.18
CA VAL A 88 11.53 6.04 15.55
C VAL A 88 10.17 6.38 16.13
N SER A 89 9.11 5.91 15.48
CA SER A 89 7.73 6.08 15.92
C SER A 89 6.84 4.99 15.36
N THR A 90 5.77 4.68 16.11
CA THR A 90 4.73 3.74 15.67
C THR A 90 3.38 4.43 15.78
N THR A 91 2.55 4.32 14.74
CA THR A 91 1.24 4.95 14.66
C THR A 91 0.19 3.95 14.22
N GLN A 92 -0.94 3.94 14.90
CA GLN A 92 -2.14 3.24 14.45
C GLN A 92 -2.98 4.18 13.57
N TYR A 93 -3.57 3.64 12.50
CA TYR A 93 -4.39 4.42 11.58
C TYR A 93 -5.47 3.53 10.93
N ASP A 94 -6.54 4.15 10.47
CA ASP A 94 -7.55 3.49 9.64
C ASP A 94 -7.18 3.66 8.16
N PRO A 95 -6.84 2.59 7.44
CA PRO A 95 -6.50 2.65 6.03
C PRO A 95 -7.63 3.16 5.12
N ALA A 96 -8.87 3.02 5.58
CA ALA A 96 -10.03 3.51 4.83
C ALA A 96 -10.18 5.03 4.90
N LEU A 97 -9.78 5.64 6.02
CA LEU A 97 -9.85 7.08 6.23
C LEU A 97 -8.55 7.80 5.83
N THR A 98 -7.41 7.20 6.13
CA THR A 98 -6.09 7.83 5.94
C THR A 98 -5.10 6.88 5.26
N PRO A 99 -5.36 6.42 4.00
CA PRO A 99 -4.53 5.42 3.34
C PRO A 99 -3.08 5.87 3.09
N ASP A 100 -2.86 7.16 2.95
CA ASP A 100 -1.53 7.72 2.66
C ASP A 100 -0.77 8.19 3.92
N LEU A 101 -1.32 8.02 5.13
CA LEU A 101 -0.68 8.46 6.37
C LEU A 101 0.73 7.88 6.56
N PRO A 102 1.00 6.59 6.34
CA PRO A 102 2.35 6.03 6.47
C PRO A 102 3.37 6.71 5.56
N LYS A 103 3.00 6.99 4.30
CA LYS A 103 3.87 7.68 3.33
C LYS A 103 4.13 9.13 3.71
N TYR A 104 3.10 9.79 4.24
CA TYR A 104 3.25 11.15 4.73
C TYR A 104 4.22 11.23 5.90
N MET A 105 4.06 10.35 6.89
CA MET A 105 4.93 10.28 8.06
C MET A 105 6.39 9.95 7.67
N GLU A 106 6.60 8.97 6.80
CA GLU A 106 7.92 8.64 6.26
C GLU A 106 8.56 9.86 5.56
N THR A 107 7.78 10.55 4.72
CA THR A 107 8.27 11.75 4.02
C THR A 107 8.69 12.85 5.00
N MET A 108 7.91 13.07 6.05
CA MET A 108 8.23 14.07 7.07
C MET A 108 9.48 13.68 7.88
N ALA A 109 9.60 12.41 8.25
CA ALA A 109 10.78 11.88 8.93
C ALA A 109 12.05 12.04 8.07
N ILE A 110 12.01 11.66 6.80
CA ILE A 110 13.13 11.84 5.85
C ILE A 110 13.52 13.31 5.74
N LYS A 111 12.55 14.22 5.56
CA LYS A 111 12.83 15.66 5.46
C LYS A 111 13.49 16.21 6.72
N THR A 112 12.99 15.82 7.88
CA THR A 112 13.56 16.25 9.18
C THR A 112 14.98 15.73 9.35
N LEU A 113 15.21 14.44 9.12
CA LEU A 113 16.53 13.84 9.24
C LEU A 113 17.53 14.43 8.24
N LYS A 114 17.12 14.71 7.00
CA LYS A 114 18.00 15.38 6.02
C LYS A 114 18.40 16.79 6.43
N ARG A 115 17.50 17.56 7.06
CA ARG A 115 17.85 18.89 7.61
C ARG A 115 18.90 18.81 8.72
N LEU A 116 18.94 17.68 9.43
CA LEU A 116 19.92 17.39 10.48
C LEU A 116 21.21 16.75 9.93
N GLY A 117 21.36 16.64 8.60
CA GLY A 117 22.54 16.04 7.97
C GLY A 117 22.54 14.50 7.97
N HIS A 118 21.39 13.87 8.24
CA HIS A 118 21.23 12.42 8.25
C HIS A 118 20.59 11.88 6.96
N CYS A 119 20.49 10.57 6.84
CA CYS A 119 19.80 9.84 5.75
C CYS A 119 20.34 10.17 4.34
N PRO A 120 21.65 10.13 4.07
CA PRO A 120 22.21 10.43 2.77
C PRO A 120 21.76 9.45 1.68
N LEU A 121 21.31 8.25 2.05
CA LEU A 121 20.89 7.20 1.12
C LEU A 121 19.40 7.25 0.75
N ASN A 122 18.61 8.15 1.35
CA ASN A 122 17.24 8.44 0.91
C ASN A 122 17.26 9.43 -0.26
N HIS A 123 17.25 8.94 -1.50
CA HIS A 123 17.23 9.82 -2.69
C HIS A 123 15.89 10.52 -2.90
N ASN A 124 14.79 9.77 -2.75
CA ASN A 124 13.43 10.30 -2.93
C ASN A 124 12.66 10.15 -1.63
N ASN A 125 11.71 11.04 -1.38
CA ASN A 125 10.70 10.79 -0.37
C ASN A 125 9.57 9.91 -0.93
N ALA A 126 8.85 9.22 -0.06
CA ALA A 126 7.83 8.24 -0.45
C ALA A 126 6.70 8.86 -1.31
N ILE A 127 6.29 10.10 -1.00
CA ILE A 127 5.23 10.80 -1.72
C ILE A 127 5.65 11.15 -3.15
N ASP A 128 6.87 11.66 -3.35
CA ASP A 128 7.34 12.04 -4.68
C ASP A 128 7.52 10.81 -5.58
N LEU A 129 7.99 9.70 -5.01
CA LEU A 129 8.10 8.43 -5.74
C LEU A 129 6.72 7.92 -6.18
N ASP A 130 5.74 7.96 -5.29
CA ASP A 130 4.37 7.53 -5.59
C ASP A 130 3.71 8.42 -6.65
N ARG A 131 3.90 9.75 -6.57
CA ARG A 131 3.42 10.69 -7.59
C ARG A 131 4.01 10.38 -8.97
N ARG A 132 5.32 10.11 -9.05
CA ARG A 132 5.98 9.73 -10.31
C ARG A 132 5.45 8.42 -10.87
N LYS A 133 5.25 7.39 -10.01
CA LYS A 133 4.66 6.10 -10.42
C LYS A 133 3.24 6.27 -10.93
N ARG A 134 2.41 7.06 -10.26
CA ARG A 134 1.02 7.36 -10.72
C ARG A 134 1.02 8.11 -12.05
N ALA A 135 1.89 9.11 -12.22
CA ALA A 135 2.02 9.84 -13.47
C ALA A 135 2.49 8.94 -14.63
N ALA A 136 3.51 8.11 -14.41
CA ALA A 136 3.99 7.15 -15.40
C ALA A 136 2.92 6.12 -15.77
N SER A 137 2.21 5.56 -14.77
CA SER A 137 1.11 4.62 -15.00
C SER A 137 -0.06 5.26 -15.76
N LYS A 138 -0.35 6.55 -15.48
CA LYS A 138 -1.37 7.29 -16.21
C LYS A 138 -0.93 7.49 -17.67
N ALA A 139 0.27 8.01 -17.90
CA ALA A 139 0.82 8.23 -19.24
C ALA A 139 0.84 6.93 -20.07
N TRP A 140 1.22 5.81 -19.44
CA TRP A 140 1.21 4.51 -20.09
C TRP A 140 -0.22 4.08 -20.49
N ARG A 141 -1.22 4.23 -19.59
CA ARG A 141 -2.62 3.91 -19.92
C ARG A 141 -3.17 4.79 -21.04
N ASP A 142 -2.85 6.08 -21.01
CA ASP A 142 -3.29 7.05 -22.01
C ASP A 142 -2.69 6.71 -23.40
N ALA A 143 -1.44 6.21 -23.43
CA ALA A 143 -0.77 5.74 -24.64
C ALA A 143 -1.28 4.38 -25.15
N HIS A 144 -1.94 3.57 -24.29
CA HIS A 144 -2.37 2.21 -24.62
C HIS A 144 -3.86 1.96 -24.28
N PRO A 145 -4.81 2.75 -24.83
CA PRO A 145 -6.22 2.65 -24.45
C PRO A 145 -6.85 1.30 -24.78
N ASN A 146 -6.44 0.69 -25.88
CA ASN A 146 -6.96 -0.61 -26.33
C ASN A 146 -6.46 -1.76 -25.44
N TYR A 147 -5.27 -1.65 -24.84
CA TYR A 147 -4.72 -2.67 -23.95
C TYR A 147 -5.59 -2.89 -22.72
N MET A 148 -6.04 -1.81 -22.08
CA MET A 148 -6.91 -1.90 -20.90
C MET A 148 -8.27 -2.50 -21.24
N ALA A 149 -8.83 -2.13 -22.38
CA ALA A 149 -10.08 -2.70 -22.89
C ALA A 149 -9.93 -4.20 -23.19
N GLN A 150 -8.84 -4.61 -23.83
CA GLN A 150 -8.53 -6.00 -24.10
C GLN A 150 -8.37 -6.81 -22.80
N LYS A 151 -7.56 -6.34 -21.84
CA LYS A 151 -7.36 -7.01 -20.54
C LYS A 151 -8.67 -7.17 -19.77
N SER A 152 -9.52 -6.17 -19.80
CA SER A 152 -10.85 -6.26 -19.17
C SER A 152 -11.76 -7.30 -19.84
N ARG A 153 -11.67 -7.44 -21.17
CA ARG A 153 -12.41 -8.50 -21.92
C ARG A 153 -11.88 -9.87 -21.57
N GLU A 154 -10.55 -10.07 -21.59
CA GLU A 154 -9.89 -11.32 -21.22
C GLU A 154 -10.25 -11.74 -19.79
N HIS A 155 -10.20 -10.83 -18.84
CA HIS A 155 -10.56 -11.10 -17.43
C HIS A 155 -12.04 -11.54 -17.31
N ARG A 156 -12.96 -10.83 -17.99
CA ARG A 156 -14.39 -11.20 -18.01
C ARG A 156 -14.62 -12.56 -18.66
N ALA A 157 -13.91 -12.86 -19.74
CA ALA A 157 -14.00 -14.16 -20.42
C ALA A 157 -13.52 -15.31 -19.51
N ARG A 158 -12.38 -15.15 -18.85
CA ARG A 158 -11.87 -16.15 -17.89
C ARG A 158 -12.84 -16.38 -16.74
N ARG A 159 -13.44 -15.33 -16.18
CA ARG A 159 -14.41 -15.44 -15.09
C ARG A 159 -15.69 -16.18 -15.54
N ARG A 160 -16.17 -15.91 -16.76
CA ARG A 160 -17.32 -16.63 -17.32
C ARG A 160 -17.01 -18.11 -17.54
N ALA A 161 -15.84 -18.42 -18.08
CA ALA A 161 -15.42 -19.81 -18.29
C ALA A 161 -15.30 -20.57 -16.96
N ALA A 162 -14.72 -19.98 -15.92
CA ALA A 162 -14.66 -20.58 -14.59
C ALA A 162 -16.06 -20.87 -14.02
N LEU A 163 -16.96 -19.91 -14.11
CA LEU A 163 -18.34 -20.08 -13.63
C LEU A 163 -19.08 -21.20 -14.39
N GLN A 164 -18.88 -21.31 -15.71
CA GLN A 164 -19.49 -22.36 -16.53
C GLN A 164 -18.95 -23.75 -16.12
N GLN A 165 -17.65 -23.86 -15.81
CA GLN A 165 -17.07 -25.11 -15.32
C GLN A 165 -17.67 -25.55 -13.97
N GLU A 166 -17.88 -24.58 -13.06
CA GLU A 166 -18.51 -24.84 -11.77
C GLU A 166 -19.96 -25.35 -11.93
N ILE A 167 -20.73 -24.75 -12.85
CA ILE A 167 -22.11 -25.17 -13.15
C ILE A 167 -22.11 -26.60 -13.71
N THR A 168 -21.28 -26.87 -14.71
CA THR A 168 -21.21 -28.19 -15.33
C THR A 168 -20.77 -29.28 -14.32
N ALA A 169 -19.83 -28.94 -13.42
CA ALA A 169 -19.40 -29.85 -12.37
C ALA A 169 -20.52 -30.14 -11.35
N ALA A 170 -21.33 -29.13 -11.00
CA ALA A 170 -22.48 -29.31 -10.10
C ALA A 170 -23.60 -30.16 -10.73
N GLU A 171 -23.89 -29.96 -12.01
CA GLU A 171 -24.89 -30.76 -12.75
C GLU A 171 -24.47 -32.23 -12.89
N GLY A 172 -23.16 -32.51 -13.08
CA GLY A 172 -22.63 -33.88 -13.17
C GLY A 172 -22.61 -34.65 -11.84
N GLN A 173 -22.77 -33.98 -10.68
CA GLN A 173 -22.86 -34.62 -9.36
C GLN A 173 -24.27 -34.99 -8.95
N THR A 174 -25.26 -34.50 -9.68
CA THR A 174 -26.70 -34.76 -9.38
C THR A 174 -27.33 -35.84 -10.26
N ALA A 175 -26.59 -36.41 -11.20
CA ALA A 175 -26.99 -37.52 -12.06
C ALA A 175 -26.39 -38.86 -11.60
#